data_a335ffced9bccdc073407247d5deb111
#
_entry.id   a335ffced9bccdc073407247d5deb111
#
_cell.length_a   1.000
_cell.length_b   1.000
_cell.length_c   1.000
_cell.angle_alpha   90.00
_cell.angle_beta   90.00
_cell.angle_gamma   90.00
#
_symmetry.space_group_name_H-M   'P 1'
#
loop_
_entity.id
_entity.type
_entity.pdbx_description
1 polymer ?
#
loop_
_entity_poly.entity_id
_entity_poly.type
_entity_poly.pdbx_seq_one_letter_code
_entity_poly.pdbx_strand_id
1 'polypeptide(L)'
;MLYLVSTPIGNLSDISLRALEVLRDVDFVVSEDTRKTGVLLKKYEIKKKQISFHEHNESQAGKRIIGLLKERKDIALVSNAGTPGISDPGFTLVRSVIEENLQVTMIPGATAFLPALVLSGLAVHSFTFRGFAPRKSGKRKTFLKADKESPYTLIYYVAPHRLKAFLADALEVFGDRPAALAKELTKMFETIRRGRITELLDGLGETSKGEYVIVIEGTEKKVKRNNRDHKK
;
A
#
# COMPACT_ATOMS: atom_id res chain seq x y z
N MET A 1 3.88 -13.72 20.96
CA MET A 1 3.37 -12.43 20.47
C MET A 1 3.39 -12.41 18.96
N LEU A 2 2.44 -11.72 18.29
CA LEU A 2 2.50 -11.47 16.84
C LEU A 2 3.11 -10.08 16.57
N TYR A 3 4.15 -10.05 15.75
CA TYR A 3 4.78 -8.81 15.24
C TYR A 3 4.46 -8.65 13.77
N LEU A 4 3.76 -7.58 13.39
CA LEU A 4 3.66 -7.17 11.98
C LEU A 4 4.90 -6.37 11.65
N VAL A 5 5.72 -6.85 10.72
CA VAL A 5 6.99 -6.21 10.39
C VAL A 5 6.96 -5.67 8.97
N SER A 6 7.01 -4.35 8.84
CA SER A 6 7.11 -3.70 7.53
C SER A 6 8.47 -4.00 6.90
N THR A 7 8.45 -4.39 5.63
CA THR A 7 9.63 -4.73 4.83
C THR A 7 9.89 -3.68 3.75
N PRO A 8 11.11 -3.61 3.20
CA PRO A 8 11.45 -2.70 2.12
C PRO A 8 10.55 -2.86 0.90
N ILE A 9 10.24 -1.74 0.22
CA ILE A 9 9.43 -1.72 -1.01
C ILE A 9 10.25 -1.75 -2.31
N GLY A 10 11.58 -1.76 -2.19
CA GLY A 10 12.47 -1.78 -3.34
C GLY A 10 13.95 -1.80 -2.95
N ASN A 11 14.34 -0.95 -2.00
CA ASN A 11 15.70 -0.89 -1.49
C ASN A 11 15.80 -1.64 -0.16
N LEU A 12 16.54 -2.72 -0.11
CA LEU A 12 16.69 -3.53 1.12
C LEU A 12 17.22 -2.73 2.31
N SER A 13 17.93 -1.63 2.08
CA SER A 13 18.45 -0.76 3.14
C SER A 13 17.38 0.07 3.86
N ASP A 14 16.15 0.11 3.34
CA ASP A 14 15.02 0.83 3.97
C ASP A 14 14.41 0.05 5.16
N ILE A 15 14.95 -1.10 5.51
CA ILE A 15 14.52 -1.86 6.70
C ILE A 15 14.98 -1.17 7.98
N SER A 16 14.11 -1.08 8.98
CA SER A 16 14.48 -0.51 10.27
C SER A 16 15.37 -1.46 11.09
N LEU A 17 16.25 -0.92 11.93
CA LEU A 17 17.08 -1.71 12.85
C LEU A 17 16.22 -2.59 13.75
N ARG A 18 15.12 -2.05 14.30
CA ARG A 18 14.20 -2.79 15.14
C ARG A 18 13.49 -3.93 14.38
N ALA A 19 13.23 -3.77 13.08
CA ALA A 19 12.71 -4.87 12.26
C ALA A 19 13.72 -6.04 12.17
N LEU A 20 15.01 -5.73 11.99
CA LEU A 20 16.07 -6.74 11.96
C LEU A 20 16.22 -7.46 13.31
N GLU A 21 16.15 -6.73 14.42
CA GLU A 21 16.18 -7.29 15.77
C GLU A 21 15.02 -8.27 15.96
N VAL A 22 13.78 -7.85 15.70
CA VAL A 22 12.59 -8.70 15.82
C VAL A 22 12.71 -9.94 14.93
N LEU A 23 13.14 -9.77 13.67
CA LEU A 23 13.32 -10.92 12.76
C LEU A 23 14.40 -11.90 13.22
N ARG A 24 15.41 -11.44 14.02
CA ARG A 24 16.41 -12.32 14.65
C ARG A 24 15.88 -13.05 15.87
N ASP A 25 14.96 -12.41 16.61
CA ASP A 25 14.53 -12.93 17.91
C ASP A 25 13.32 -13.88 17.84
N VAL A 26 12.36 -13.64 16.92
CA VAL A 26 11.14 -14.48 16.81
C VAL A 26 11.43 -15.95 16.51
N ASP A 27 10.51 -16.83 16.89
CA ASP A 27 10.59 -18.27 16.58
C ASP A 27 10.32 -18.58 15.11
N PHE A 28 9.38 -17.84 14.50
CA PHE A 28 8.96 -18.06 13.11
C PHE A 28 8.76 -16.73 12.35
N VAL A 29 9.08 -16.77 11.05
CA VAL A 29 8.70 -15.71 10.12
C VAL A 29 7.57 -16.23 9.21
N VAL A 30 6.46 -15.53 9.19
CA VAL A 30 5.28 -15.80 8.36
C VAL A 30 5.29 -14.86 7.20
N SER A 31 5.16 -15.36 5.96
CA SER A 31 5.24 -14.53 4.75
C SER A 31 4.38 -15.08 3.61
N GLU A 32 3.99 -14.20 2.70
CA GLU A 32 3.25 -14.56 1.49
C GLU A 32 4.09 -15.42 0.54
N ASP A 33 5.29 -14.95 0.21
CA ASP A 33 6.28 -15.71 -0.59
C ASP A 33 7.58 -15.89 0.21
N THR A 34 7.77 -17.09 0.74
CA THR A 34 8.95 -17.45 1.53
C THR A 34 10.28 -17.31 0.78
N ARG A 35 10.26 -17.37 -0.56
CA ARG A 35 11.45 -17.18 -1.41
C ARG A 35 11.89 -15.72 -1.41
N LYS A 36 10.94 -14.78 -1.57
CA LYS A 36 11.21 -13.34 -1.52
C LYS A 36 11.68 -12.92 -0.14
N THR A 37 10.98 -13.38 0.90
CA THR A 37 11.39 -13.14 2.29
C THR A 37 12.77 -13.76 2.56
N GLY A 38 13.06 -14.94 1.99
CA GLY A 38 14.37 -15.57 2.08
C GLY A 38 15.52 -14.71 1.53
N VAL A 39 15.29 -13.92 0.49
CA VAL A 39 16.29 -12.96 -0.03
C VAL A 39 16.60 -11.88 1.02
N LEU A 40 15.57 -11.31 1.65
CA LEU A 40 15.72 -10.32 2.72
C LEU A 40 16.48 -10.91 3.91
N LEU A 41 16.04 -12.06 4.41
CA LEU A 41 16.67 -12.74 5.55
C LEU A 41 18.13 -13.09 5.26
N LYS A 42 18.42 -13.59 4.06
CA LYS A 42 19.79 -13.91 3.63
C LYS A 42 20.69 -12.67 3.59
N LYS A 43 20.19 -11.54 3.09
CA LYS A 43 20.93 -10.26 3.03
C LYS A 43 21.42 -9.82 4.42
N TYR A 44 20.65 -10.11 5.46
CA TYR A 44 20.96 -9.72 6.84
C TYR A 44 21.42 -10.89 7.72
N GLU A 45 21.79 -12.01 7.10
CA GLU A 45 22.32 -13.22 7.76
C GLU A 45 21.38 -13.79 8.82
N ILE A 46 20.07 -13.64 8.62
CA ILE A 46 19.03 -14.13 9.52
C ILE A 46 18.58 -15.53 9.07
N LYS A 47 18.70 -16.52 9.98
CA LYS A 47 18.25 -17.89 9.74
C LYS A 47 17.02 -18.18 10.58
N LYS A 48 15.82 -18.24 9.95
CA LYS A 48 14.54 -18.48 10.62
C LYS A 48 13.70 -19.51 9.88
N LYS A 49 12.91 -20.26 10.64
CA LYS A 49 11.87 -21.12 10.07
C LYS A 49 10.77 -20.23 9.48
N GLN A 50 10.39 -20.49 8.23
CA GLN A 50 9.36 -19.74 7.55
C GLN A 50 8.05 -20.52 7.45
N ILE A 51 6.92 -19.84 7.55
CA ILE A 51 5.56 -20.37 7.35
C ILE A 51 4.94 -19.55 6.20
N SER A 52 4.43 -20.25 5.18
CA SER A 52 3.71 -19.59 4.08
C SER A 52 2.30 -19.19 4.52
N PHE A 53 1.90 -17.96 4.22
CA PHE A 53 0.59 -17.38 4.54
C PHE A 53 0.15 -16.46 3.42
N HIS A 54 -0.79 -16.89 2.60
CA HIS A 54 -1.32 -16.18 1.44
C HIS A 54 -2.83 -16.40 1.31
N GLU A 55 -3.50 -15.65 0.46
CA GLU A 55 -4.96 -15.68 0.25
C GLU A 55 -5.54 -17.11 0.19
N HIS A 56 -4.85 -18.04 -0.49
CA HIS A 56 -5.37 -19.39 -0.72
C HIS A 56 -5.20 -20.34 0.48
N ASN A 57 -4.32 -20.03 1.44
CA ASN A 57 -4.11 -20.87 2.63
C ASN A 57 -4.41 -20.16 3.95
N GLU A 58 -4.88 -18.92 3.91
CA GLU A 58 -5.04 -18.01 5.05
C GLU A 58 -5.81 -18.65 6.20
N SER A 59 -6.88 -19.38 5.93
CA SER A 59 -7.69 -20.06 6.95
C SER A 59 -6.91 -21.16 7.69
N GLN A 60 -6.20 -22.03 6.96
CA GLN A 60 -5.45 -23.14 7.56
C GLN A 60 -4.18 -22.65 8.27
N ALA A 61 -3.42 -21.80 7.60
CA ALA A 61 -2.20 -21.21 8.15
C ALA A 61 -2.51 -20.32 9.35
N GLY A 62 -3.60 -19.55 9.33
CA GLY A 62 -4.06 -18.72 10.44
C GLY A 62 -4.33 -19.54 11.70
N LYS A 63 -5.05 -20.67 11.60
CA LYS A 63 -5.28 -21.58 12.74
C LYS A 63 -3.97 -22.08 13.34
N ARG A 64 -3.01 -22.47 12.49
CA ARG A 64 -1.68 -22.92 12.93
C ARG A 64 -0.94 -21.79 13.65
N ILE A 65 -0.95 -20.58 13.12
CA ILE A 65 -0.27 -19.42 13.72
C ILE A 65 -0.89 -19.10 15.08
N ILE A 66 -2.21 -19.07 15.20
CA ILE A 66 -2.91 -18.89 16.49
C ILE A 66 -2.50 -19.96 17.50
N GLY A 67 -2.42 -21.23 17.09
CA GLY A 67 -1.93 -22.32 17.94
C GLY A 67 -0.52 -22.04 18.49
N LEU A 68 0.42 -21.66 17.63
CA LEU A 68 1.78 -21.33 18.03
C LEU A 68 1.84 -20.10 18.98
N LEU A 69 1.00 -19.09 18.75
CA LEU A 69 0.90 -17.94 19.65
C LEU A 69 0.37 -18.32 21.02
N LYS A 70 -0.61 -19.25 21.10
CA LYS A 70 -1.10 -19.83 22.37
C LYS A 70 -0.01 -20.63 23.10
N GLU A 71 0.91 -21.23 22.36
CA GLU A 71 2.12 -21.89 22.90
C GLU A 71 3.22 -20.88 23.28
N ARG A 72 2.89 -19.60 23.35
CA ARG A 72 3.81 -18.49 23.69
C ARG A 72 4.99 -18.32 22.72
N LYS A 73 4.84 -18.75 21.47
CA LYS A 73 5.82 -18.48 20.42
C LYS A 73 5.74 -17.05 19.93
N ASP A 74 6.88 -16.47 19.62
CA ASP A 74 6.99 -15.16 18.97
C ASP A 74 7.04 -15.33 17.46
N ILE A 75 6.19 -14.59 16.75
CA ILE A 75 5.99 -14.73 15.30
C ILE A 75 6.04 -13.38 14.63
N ALA A 76 6.85 -13.23 13.58
CA ALA A 76 6.85 -12.07 12.71
C ALA A 76 6.03 -12.35 11.43
N LEU A 77 5.01 -11.55 11.17
CA LEU A 77 4.31 -11.51 9.88
C LEU A 77 4.94 -10.42 9.01
N VAL A 78 5.38 -10.79 7.82
CA VAL A 78 5.91 -9.89 6.80
C VAL A 78 5.11 -10.02 5.49
N SER A 79 5.04 -8.94 4.70
CA SER A 79 4.57 -8.97 3.31
C SER A 79 5.76 -9.10 2.35
N ASN A 80 5.48 -9.29 1.06
CA ASN A 80 6.51 -9.32 0.02
C ASN A 80 7.24 -7.98 -0.11
N ALA A 81 6.53 -6.87 0.15
CA ALA A 81 7.07 -5.52 0.12
C ALA A 81 6.13 -4.58 0.90
N GLY A 82 6.66 -3.78 1.80
CA GLY A 82 5.88 -2.80 2.55
C GLY A 82 5.25 -3.35 3.83
N THR A 83 4.07 -2.87 4.15
CA THR A 83 3.39 -3.08 5.43
C THR A 83 2.36 -4.19 5.34
N PRO A 84 2.49 -5.28 6.14
CA PRO A 84 1.52 -6.37 6.18
C PRO A 84 0.10 -5.88 6.47
N GLY A 85 -0.90 -6.45 5.78
CA GLY A 85 -2.32 -6.08 5.93
C GLY A 85 -2.74 -4.83 5.13
N ILE A 86 -1.81 -4.09 4.53
CA ILE A 86 -2.11 -2.94 3.66
C ILE A 86 -2.01 -3.36 2.20
N SER A 87 -3.14 -3.71 1.60
CA SER A 87 -3.26 -4.32 0.26
C SER A 87 -2.57 -5.69 0.12
N ASP A 88 -2.20 -6.30 1.24
CA ASP A 88 -1.54 -7.59 1.37
C ASP A 88 -2.31 -8.48 2.38
N PRO A 89 -2.07 -9.81 2.41
CA PRO A 89 -2.61 -10.69 3.44
C PRO A 89 -2.21 -10.25 4.85
N GLY A 90 -3.08 -10.55 5.85
CA GLY A 90 -2.79 -10.31 7.26
C GLY A 90 -3.93 -9.71 8.06
N PHE A 91 -4.87 -9.00 7.43
CA PHE A 91 -6.01 -8.39 8.13
C PHE A 91 -6.82 -9.42 8.95
N THR A 92 -7.16 -10.55 8.34
CA THR A 92 -7.95 -11.62 9.00
C THR A 92 -7.16 -12.25 10.14
N LEU A 93 -5.84 -12.46 9.98
CA LEU A 93 -4.98 -12.98 11.04
C LEU A 93 -4.91 -12.02 12.24
N VAL A 94 -4.69 -10.72 11.98
CA VAL A 94 -4.65 -9.71 13.05
C VAL A 94 -5.98 -9.68 13.80
N ARG A 95 -7.10 -9.70 13.09
CA ARG A 95 -8.42 -9.75 13.68
C ARG A 95 -8.61 -10.97 14.57
N SER A 96 -8.23 -12.17 14.09
CA SER A 96 -8.32 -13.39 14.87
C SER A 96 -7.41 -13.38 16.12
N VAL A 97 -6.20 -12.80 16.02
CA VAL A 97 -5.29 -12.63 17.17
C VAL A 97 -5.92 -11.75 18.24
N ILE A 98 -6.58 -10.65 17.83
CA ILE A 98 -7.28 -9.74 18.76
C ILE A 98 -8.51 -10.44 19.39
N GLU A 99 -9.31 -11.15 18.59
CA GLU A 99 -10.49 -11.91 19.07
C GLU A 99 -10.11 -12.99 20.10
N GLU A 100 -8.93 -13.58 19.96
CA GLU A 100 -8.37 -14.58 20.90
C GLU A 100 -7.63 -13.95 22.10
N ASN A 101 -7.67 -12.61 22.26
CA ASN A 101 -6.96 -11.86 23.31
C ASN A 101 -5.44 -12.14 23.34
N LEU A 102 -4.84 -12.45 22.19
CA LEU A 102 -3.40 -12.63 22.06
C LEU A 102 -2.72 -11.29 21.75
N GLN A 103 -1.45 -11.17 22.13
CA GLN A 103 -0.70 -9.93 21.94
C GLN A 103 -0.29 -9.76 20.47
N VAL A 104 -0.52 -8.55 19.95
CA VAL A 104 -0.08 -8.14 18.63
C VAL A 104 0.52 -6.73 18.69
N THR A 105 1.59 -6.52 17.94
CA THR A 105 2.22 -5.20 17.79
C THR A 105 2.72 -5.03 16.35
N MET A 106 3.10 -3.80 16.02
CA MET A 106 3.62 -3.49 14.69
C MET A 106 5.00 -2.81 14.78
N ILE A 107 5.90 -3.23 13.91
CA ILE A 107 7.18 -2.57 13.66
C ILE A 107 6.98 -1.69 12.43
N PRO A 108 6.86 -0.37 12.58
CA PRO A 108 6.64 0.55 11.47
C PRO A 108 7.83 0.56 10.51
N GLY A 109 7.54 0.84 9.25
CA GLY A 109 8.55 0.89 8.21
C GLY A 109 7.97 1.32 6.87
N ALA A 110 8.57 0.87 5.78
CA ALA A 110 8.24 1.29 4.44
C ALA A 110 6.80 0.96 4.03
N THR A 111 6.20 1.89 3.28
CA THR A 111 4.94 1.71 2.56
C THR A 111 4.93 2.64 1.35
N ALA A 112 4.50 2.18 0.19
CA ALA A 112 4.67 2.93 -1.06
C ALA A 112 3.76 4.16 -1.18
N PHE A 113 2.58 4.15 -0.57
CA PHE A 113 1.63 5.26 -0.72
C PHE A 113 2.07 6.54 -0.01
N LEU A 114 2.78 6.45 1.12
CA LEU A 114 3.25 7.64 1.85
C LEU A 114 4.32 8.44 1.09
N PRO A 115 5.44 7.86 0.62
CA PRO A 115 6.39 8.61 -0.19
C PRO A 115 5.77 9.09 -1.50
N ALA A 116 4.87 8.32 -2.14
CA ALA A 116 4.14 8.78 -3.32
C ALA A 116 3.31 10.04 -3.01
N LEU A 117 2.57 10.06 -1.89
CA LEU A 117 1.78 11.21 -1.45
C LEU A 117 2.67 12.43 -1.21
N VAL A 118 3.71 12.29 -0.40
CA VAL A 118 4.61 13.41 -0.07
C VAL A 118 5.29 13.94 -1.32
N LEU A 119 5.80 13.06 -2.19
CA LEU A 119 6.49 13.44 -3.42
C LEU A 119 5.55 13.90 -4.52
N SER A 120 4.23 13.71 -4.41
CA SER A 120 3.26 14.22 -5.38
C SER A 120 3.20 15.75 -5.44
N GLY A 121 3.47 16.41 -4.31
CA GLY A 121 3.27 17.86 -4.15
C GLY A 121 1.81 18.27 -3.96
N LEU A 122 0.89 17.30 -3.87
CA LEU A 122 -0.52 17.54 -3.56
C LEU A 122 -0.77 17.63 -2.05
N ALA A 123 -1.98 18.02 -1.65
CA ALA A 123 -2.32 18.20 -0.22
C ALA A 123 -2.15 16.89 0.57
N VAL A 124 -1.34 16.93 1.62
CA VAL A 124 -1.00 15.76 2.45
C VAL A 124 -1.78 15.69 3.77
N HIS A 125 -2.43 16.77 4.19
CA HIS A 125 -3.11 16.86 5.49
C HIS A 125 -4.39 16.01 5.58
N SER A 126 -5.00 15.67 4.44
CA SER A 126 -6.16 14.77 4.37
C SER A 126 -6.13 14.00 3.06
N PHE A 127 -6.14 12.69 3.14
CA PHE A 127 -6.08 11.83 1.97
C PHE A 127 -6.89 10.54 2.18
N THR A 128 -7.23 9.89 1.08
CA THR A 128 -7.87 8.56 1.09
C THR A 128 -7.01 7.57 0.30
N PHE A 129 -6.52 6.55 0.97
CA PHE A 129 -5.86 5.42 0.32
C PHE A 129 -6.90 4.36 -0.05
N ARG A 130 -6.92 3.98 -1.32
CA ARG A 130 -7.92 3.07 -1.90
C ARG A 130 -7.37 1.71 -2.32
N GLY A 131 -6.04 1.52 -2.24
CA GLY A 131 -5.40 0.29 -2.70
C GLY A 131 -5.59 0.05 -4.21
N PHE A 132 -5.79 -1.21 -4.62
CA PHE A 132 -5.97 -1.57 -6.02
C PHE A 132 -7.42 -1.44 -6.48
N ALA A 133 -7.63 -0.68 -7.56
CA ALA A 133 -8.94 -0.57 -8.20
C ALA A 133 -9.33 -1.87 -8.95
N PRO A 134 -10.65 -2.15 -9.12
CA PRO A 134 -11.14 -3.32 -9.84
C PRO A 134 -10.59 -3.44 -11.26
N ARG A 135 -10.42 -4.70 -11.73
CA ARG A 135 -9.85 -5.00 -13.06
C ARG A 135 -10.72 -4.52 -14.22
N LYS A 136 -12.04 -4.80 -14.16
CA LYS A 136 -13.01 -4.47 -15.23
C LYS A 136 -13.35 -2.99 -15.21
N SER A 137 -13.29 -2.30 -16.35
CA SER A 137 -13.54 -0.85 -16.48
C SER A 137 -14.86 -0.42 -15.84
N GLY A 138 -15.97 -1.09 -16.11
CA GLY A 138 -17.27 -0.72 -15.51
C GLY A 138 -17.24 -0.75 -13.97
N LYS A 139 -16.69 -1.82 -13.36
CA LYS A 139 -16.53 -1.91 -11.90
C LYS A 139 -15.54 -0.86 -11.38
N ARG A 140 -14.48 -0.58 -12.13
CA ARG A 140 -13.47 0.43 -11.77
C ARG A 140 -14.08 1.84 -11.78
N LYS A 141 -14.84 2.20 -12.81
CA LYS A 141 -15.55 3.49 -12.87
C LYS A 141 -16.55 3.64 -11.71
N THR A 142 -17.31 2.60 -11.38
CA THR A 142 -18.19 2.63 -10.21
C THR A 142 -17.41 2.84 -8.91
N PHE A 143 -16.26 2.17 -8.75
CA PHE A 143 -15.38 2.34 -7.61
C PHE A 143 -14.80 3.77 -7.52
N LEU A 144 -14.35 4.33 -8.63
CA LEU A 144 -13.84 5.71 -8.71
C LEU A 144 -14.95 6.74 -8.45
N LYS A 145 -16.17 6.51 -8.93
CA LYS A 145 -17.32 7.41 -8.73
C LYS A 145 -17.65 7.64 -7.25
N ALA A 146 -17.36 6.70 -6.37
CA ALA A 146 -17.56 6.85 -4.93
C ALA A 146 -16.68 7.98 -4.34
N ASP A 147 -15.56 8.30 -4.97
CA ASP A 147 -14.63 9.34 -4.53
C ASP A 147 -14.70 10.62 -5.39
N LYS A 148 -15.66 10.70 -6.34
CA LYS A 148 -15.73 11.80 -7.30
C LYS A 148 -15.81 13.18 -6.63
N GLU A 149 -16.60 13.30 -5.58
CA GLU A 149 -16.79 14.55 -4.84
C GLU A 149 -15.89 14.65 -3.59
N SER A 150 -14.94 13.73 -3.42
CA SER A 150 -14.01 13.77 -2.29
C SER A 150 -13.11 15.00 -2.35
N PRO A 151 -13.06 15.82 -1.29
CA PRO A 151 -12.15 16.96 -1.23
C PRO A 151 -10.72 16.54 -0.84
N TYR A 152 -10.49 15.26 -0.58
CA TYR A 152 -9.22 14.73 -0.11
C TYR A 152 -8.38 14.19 -1.25
N THR A 153 -7.07 14.24 -1.12
CA THR A 153 -6.15 13.60 -2.05
C THR A 153 -6.39 12.09 -2.09
N LEU A 154 -6.51 11.54 -3.30
CA LEU A 154 -6.84 10.13 -3.54
C LEU A 154 -5.59 9.37 -3.96
N ILE A 155 -5.36 8.19 -3.38
CA ILE A 155 -4.16 7.38 -3.64
C ILE A 155 -4.57 5.97 -4.05
N TYR A 156 -4.01 5.50 -5.18
CA TYR A 156 -4.30 4.18 -5.75
C TYR A 156 -3.01 3.43 -6.08
N TYR A 157 -2.99 2.14 -5.83
CA TYR A 157 -2.00 1.23 -6.40
C TYR A 157 -2.49 0.75 -7.77
N VAL A 158 -1.61 0.74 -8.76
CA VAL A 158 -1.96 0.35 -10.12
C VAL A 158 -0.91 -0.59 -10.71
N ALA A 159 -1.36 -1.77 -11.13
CA ALA A 159 -0.50 -2.70 -11.84
C ALA A 159 -0.11 -2.12 -13.22
N PRO A 160 1.13 -2.34 -13.69
CA PRO A 160 1.66 -1.70 -14.89
C PRO A 160 0.77 -1.91 -16.13
N HIS A 161 0.32 -3.12 -16.37
CA HIS A 161 -0.54 -3.46 -17.52
C HIS A 161 -1.95 -2.84 -17.47
N ARG A 162 -2.32 -2.17 -16.37
CA ARG A 162 -3.62 -1.48 -16.19
C ARG A 162 -3.50 0.02 -16.15
N LEU A 163 -2.28 0.56 -16.15
CA LEU A 163 -2.02 1.97 -15.90
C LEU A 163 -2.77 2.87 -16.91
N LYS A 164 -2.65 2.59 -18.22
CA LYS A 164 -3.33 3.34 -19.27
C LYS A 164 -4.84 3.31 -19.09
N ALA A 165 -5.40 2.13 -18.87
CA ALA A 165 -6.85 1.96 -18.68
C ALA A 165 -7.35 2.60 -17.37
N PHE A 166 -6.55 2.62 -16.32
CA PHE A 166 -6.88 3.30 -15.08
C PHE A 166 -6.92 4.82 -15.26
N LEU A 167 -5.90 5.42 -15.88
CA LEU A 167 -5.85 6.87 -16.12
C LEU A 167 -7.00 7.32 -17.04
N ALA A 168 -7.34 6.55 -18.08
CA ALA A 168 -8.48 6.86 -18.95
C ALA A 168 -9.81 6.85 -18.18
N ASP A 169 -10.06 5.83 -17.35
CA ASP A 169 -11.27 5.77 -16.53
C ASP A 169 -11.27 6.84 -15.43
N ALA A 170 -10.11 7.19 -14.86
CA ALA A 170 -9.98 8.26 -13.89
C ALA A 170 -10.28 9.63 -14.51
N LEU A 171 -9.79 9.89 -15.73
CA LEU A 171 -10.08 11.11 -16.49
C LEU A 171 -11.59 11.24 -16.76
N GLU A 172 -12.24 10.16 -17.17
CA GLU A 172 -13.70 10.15 -17.43
C GLU A 172 -14.51 10.44 -16.16
N VAL A 173 -14.08 9.88 -15.01
CA VAL A 173 -14.86 9.99 -13.76
C VAL A 173 -14.56 11.29 -13.01
N PHE A 174 -13.30 11.64 -12.86
CA PHE A 174 -12.86 12.78 -12.05
C PHE A 174 -12.72 14.08 -12.86
N GLY A 175 -12.63 13.98 -14.19
CA GLY A 175 -12.17 15.08 -15.04
C GLY A 175 -10.64 15.20 -15.00
N ASP A 176 -10.13 16.21 -15.67
CA ASP A 176 -8.69 16.43 -15.80
C ASP A 176 -8.12 17.16 -14.57
N ARG A 177 -7.90 16.42 -13.49
CA ARG A 177 -7.34 16.93 -12.23
C ARG A 177 -5.81 16.86 -12.21
N PRO A 178 -5.17 17.72 -11.38
CA PRO A 178 -3.78 17.52 -11.00
C PRO A 178 -3.55 16.14 -10.41
N ALA A 179 -2.47 15.49 -10.83
CA ALA A 179 -2.12 14.15 -10.38
C ALA A 179 -0.60 13.94 -10.40
N ALA A 180 -0.16 12.89 -9.73
CA ALA A 180 1.22 12.43 -9.78
C ALA A 180 1.25 10.91 -9.99
N LEU A 181 2.20 10.47 -10.80
CA LEU A 181 2.50 9.09 -11.09
C LEU A 181 3.87 8.75 -10.51
N ALA A 182 3.90 8.05 -9.38
CA ALA A 182 5.11 7.53 -8.78
C ALA A 182 5.37 6.12 -9.33
N LYS A 183 6.59 5.87 -9.79
CA LYS A 183 7.03 4.60 -10.37
C LYS A 183 8.27 4.11 -9.65
N GLU A 184 8.33 2.81 -9.33
CA GLU A 184 9.52 2.12 -8.84
C GLU A 184 10.17 2.83 -7.64
N LEU A 185 9.37 3.30 -6.69
CA LEU A 185 9.82 4.00 -5.48
C LEU A 185 10.93 3.22 -4.77
N THR A 186 11.96 3.92 -4.34
CA THR A 186 13.19 3.45 -3.69
C THR A 186 14.11 2.57 -4.54
N LYS A 187 13.75 2.31 -5.82
CA LYS A 187 14.53 1.50 -6.75
C LYS A 187 15.38 2.36 -7.69
N MET A 188 16.30 1.73 -8.42
CA MET A 188 17.20 2.41 -9.36
C MET A 188 16.48 3.28 -10.40
N PHE A 189 15.29 2.88 -10.83
CA PHE A 189 14.51 3.59 -11.85
C PHE A 189 13.31 4.34 -11.24
N GLU A 190 13.46 4.83 -10.02
CA GLU A 190 12.45 5.69 -9.39
C GLU A 190 12.18 6.92 -10.22
N THR A 191 10.92 7.20 -10.50
CA THR A 191 10.49 8.44 -11.15
C THR A 191 9.18 8.94 -10.56
N ILE A 192 9.04 10.26 -10.46
CA ILE A 192 7.80 10.93 -10.09
C ILE A 192 7.44 11.91 -11.21
N ARG A 193 6.37 11.61 -11.93
CA ARG A 193 5.81 12.50 -12.95
C ARG A 193 4.60 13.21 -12.37
N ARG A 194 4.56 14.53 -12.48
CA ARG A 194 3.48 15.40 -12.03
C ARG A 194 2.86 16.09 -13.23
N GLY A 195 1.57 16.35 -13.17
CA GLY A 195 0.84 17.04 -14.23
C GLY A 195 -0.66 16.78 -14.11
N ARG A 196 -1.39 17.03 -15.16
CA ARG A 196 -2.80 16.65 -15.24
C ARG A 196 -2.95 15.19 -15.65
N ILE A 197 -4.11 14.61 -15.38
CA ILE A 197 -4.38 13.20 -15.73
C ILE A 197 -4.17 12.97 -17.24
N THR A 198 -4.59 13.93 -18.10
CA THR A 198 -4.36 13.88 -19.56
C THR A 198 -2.88 13.85 -19.90
N GLU A 199 -2.07 14.72 -19.31
CA GLU A 199 -0.62 14.78 -19.56
C GLU A 199 0.09 13.51 -19.12
N LEU A 200 -0.33 12.93 -17.99
CA LEU A 200 0.20 11.66 -17.52
C LEU A 200 -0.19 10.51 -18.45
N LEU A 201 -1.42 10.50 -18.95
CA LEU A 201 -1.93 9.49 -19.89
C LEU A 201 -1.21 9.55 -21.24
N ASP A 202 -1.10 10.74 -21.84
CA ASP A 202 -0.46 10.95 -23.13
C ASP A 202 1.05 10.67 -23.10
N GLY A 203 1.68 10.94 -21.97
CA GLY A 203 3.10 10.67 -21.78
C GLY A 203 3.43 9.23 -21.40
N LEU A 204 2.47 8.29 -21.40
CA LEU A 204 2.77 6.88 -21.21
C LEU A 204 3.40 6.28 -22.48
N GLY A 205 4.55 5.60 -22.31
CA GLY A 205 5.13 4.78 -23.38
C GLY A 205 4.29 3.54 -23.69
N GLU A 206 4.63 2.86 -24.77
CA GLU A 206 3.91 1.64 -25.24
C GLU A 206 3.92 0.51 -24.19
N THR A 207 4.97 0.38 -23.40
CA THR A 207 5.11 -0.65 -22.37
C THR A 207 5.33 -0.04 -21.00
N SER A 208 4.39 -0.24 -20.10
CA SER A 208 4.54 0.11 -18.70
C SER A 208 5.07 -1.10 -17.92
N LYS A 209 6.31 -1.01 -17.42
CA LYS A 209 6.90 -2.00 -16.49
C LYS A 209 7.10 -1.35 -15.12
N GLY A 210 7.11 -2.14 -14.06
CA GLY A 210 7.37 -1.66 -12.70
C GLY A 210 6.10 -1.54 -11.86
N GLU A 211 6.24 -0.96 -10.69
CA GLU A 211 5.17 -0.74 -9.70
C GLU A 211 4.78 0.73 -9.68
N TYR A 212 3.49 1.01 -9.62
CA TYR A 212 2.97 2.36 -9.74
C TYR A 212 2.04 2.72 -8.59
N VAL A 213 2.22 3.95 -8.09
CA VAL A 213 1.27 4.62 -7.22
C VAL A 213 0.77 5.88 -7.93
N ILE A 214 -0.54 6.04 -8.01
CA ILE A 214 -1.18 7.24 -8.56
C ILE A 214 -1.75 8.04 -7.41
N VAL A 215 -1.44 9.33 -7.40
CA VAL A 215 -1.98 10.31 -6.46
C VAL A 215 -2.77 11.32 -7.27
N ILE A 216 -4.04 11.55 -6.91
CA ILE A 216 -4.95 12.45 -7.63
C ILE A 216 -5.48 13.50 -6.65
N GLU A 217 -5.50 14.76 -7.05
CA GLU A 217 -6.06 15.83 -6.25
C GLU A 217 -7.56 15.62 -6.00
N GLY A 218 -8.01 15.94 -4.78
CA GLY A 218 -9.42 15.97 -4.44
C GLY A 218 -10.18 17.06 -5.21
N THR A 219 -11.50 17.08 -5.09
CA THR A 219 -12.29 18.15 -5.69
C THR A 219 -12.12 19.45 -4.90
N GLU A 220 -11.99 20.59 -5.58
CA GLU A 220 -12.05 21.89 -4.91
C GLU A 220 -13.42 22.06 -4.28
N LYS A 221 -13.48 22.29 -2.97
CA LYS A 221 -14.72 22.78 -2.35
C LYS A 221 -15.06 24.12 -2.98
N LYS A 222 -16.16 24.21 -3.74
CA LYS A 222 -16.74 25.49 -4.08
C LYS A 222 -17.09 26.19 -2.76
N VAL A 223 -16.18 27.04 -2.29
CA VAL A 223 -16.49 27.96 -1.20
C VAL A 223 -17.63 28.85 -1.73
N LYS A 224 -18.84 28.58 -1.29
CA LYS A 224 -19.93 29.54 -1.48
C LYS A 224 -19.49 30.81 -0.74
N ARG A 225 -18.96 31.79 -1.49
CA ARG A 225 -18.80 33.15 -1.00
C ARG A 225 -20.22 33.62 -0.67
N ASN A 226 -20.60 33.59 0.59
CA ASN A 226 -21.72 34.35 1.09
C ASN A 226 -21.33 35.81 0.94
N ASN A 227 -21.72 36.42 -0.20
CA ASN A 227 -21.86 37.86 -0.31
C ASN A 227 -22.90 38.27 0.72
N ARG A 228 -22.49 38.51 1.96
CA ARG A 228 -23.24 39.39 2.86
C ARG A 228 -22.87 40.78 2.40
N ASP A 229 -23.73 41.30 1.51
CA ASP A 229 -23.78 42.71 1.18
C ASP A 229 -23.90 43.49 2.48
N HIS A 230 -22.89 44.26 2.81
CA HIS A 230 -23.00 45.34 3.74
C HIS A 230 -23.82 46.44 3.05
N LYS A 231 -25.15 46.37 3.21
CA LYS A 231 -25.97 47.59 3.10
C LYS A 231 -25.83 48.32 4.42
N LYS A 232 -25.16 49.43 4.38
CA LYS A 232 -25.41 50.61 5.19
C LYS A 232 -25.45 51.81 4.28
#